data_ba27085e0cdc73a7becdd1e8962fd546
#
_entry.id   ba27085e0cdc73a7becdd1e8962fd546
#
_cell.length_a   1.000
_cell.length_b   1.000
_cell.length_c   1.000
_cell.angle_alpha   90.00
_cell.angle_beta   90.00
_cell.angle_gamma   90.00
#
_symmetry.space_group_name_H-M   'P 1'
#
loop_
_entity.id
_entity.type
_entity.pdbx_description
1 polymer ?
#
loop_
_entity_poly.entity_id
_entity_poly.type
_entity_poly.pdbx_seq_one_letter_code
_entity_poly.pdbx_strand_id
1 'polypeptide(L)'
;VTGYWFLNEGHDAYKPPEKLKSFIKDARRHHKKLVYIGFGSIVVEDPHKISSVITQAVLRAGVWCVLNKGWSERGKSKRNSQRTDSSENPRDTSRKMDEFPPEILSIGSIPHDWLFPRIDAAVHHGGSGTTGASLKFGLPTVIKPFFGDQKFYANRVEDLGCGIALKELTVSSLASALKEITTNNRLMQKAEAIGSMIRKENGVQNAIAAIYSEMKYAKNLSLQKRRVSVADDDKVECKLDEVTSEDGESWLLV
;
A
#
# COMPACT_ATOMS: atom_id res chain seq x y z
N VAL A 1 18.85 2.63 -0.16
CA VAL A 1 17.52 2.00 -0.43
C VAL A 1 17.72 0.50 -0.37
N THR A 2 16.90 -0.19 0.41
CA THR A 2 17.03 -1.64 0.67
C THR A 2 16.10 -2.50 -0.18
N GLY A 3 15.14 -1.90 -0.85
CA GLY A 3 14.08 -2.57 -1.58
C GLY A 3 12.78 -2.70 -0.77
N TYR A 4 11.75 -3.30 -1.34
CA TYR A 4 10.49 -3.56 -0.65
C TYR A 4 10.62 -4.67 0.41
N TRP A 5 9.88 -4.52 1.49
CA TRP A 5 9.80 -5.52 2.56
C TRP A 5 8.47 -6.27 2.44
N PHE A 6 8.54 -7.49 1.95
CA PHE A 6 7.38 -8.36 1.83
C PHE A 6 7.40 -9.45 2.90
N LEU A 7 6.22 -9.72 3.47
CA LEU A 7 5.99 -10.93 4.27
C LEU A 7 5.59 -12.05 3.30
N ASN A 8 6.41 -13.08 3.20
CA ASN A 8 6.18 -14.19 2.27
C ASN A 8 5.32 -15.32 2.87
N GLU A 9 4.80 -15.16 4.10
CA GLU A 9 4.25 -16.27 4.90
C GLU A 9 2.70 -16.36 4.88
N GLY A 10 1.97 -15.46 4.23
CA GLY A 10 0.49 -15.42 4.31
C GLY A 10 -0.25 -16.28 3.28
N HIS A 11 0.43 -16.75 2.24
CA HIS A 11 -0.19 -17.34 1.07
C HIS A 11 -0.80 -18.73 1.31
N ASP A 12 -0.11 -19.59 2.06
CA ASP A 12 -0.50 -21.00 2.19
C ASP A 12 -1.62 -21.24 3.21
N ALA A 13 -1.79 -20.32 4.15
CA ALA A 13 -2.82 -20.41 5.19
C ALA A 13 -4.19 -19.87 4.76
N TYR A 14 -4.27 -19.06 3.70
CA TYR A 14 -5.53 -18.46 3.26
C TYR A 14 -6.42 -19.45 2.50
N LYS A 15 -7.61 -19.68 3.05
CA LYS A 15 -8.65 -20.49 2.39
C LYS A 15 -9.66 -19.56 1.73
N PRO A 16 -9.59 -19.34 0.41
CA PRO A 16 -10.52 -18.48 -0.30
C PRO A 16 -11.94 -19.04 -0.29
N PRO A 17 -12.96 -18.20 -0.11
CA PRO A 17 -14.35 -18.61 -0.24
C PRO A 17 -14.64 -19.21 -1.63
N GLU A 18 -15.50 -20.21 -1.69
CA GLU A 18 -15.87 -20.83 -2.98
C GLU A 18 -16.48 -19.83 -3.97
N LYS A 19 -17.24 -18.86 -3.48
CA LYS A 19 -17.78 -17.74 -4.29
C LYS A 19 -16.68 -16.97 -5.03
N LEU A 20 -15.53 -16.72 -4.38
CA LEU A 20 -14.39 -16.04 -5.01
C LEU A 20 -13.73 -16.92 -6.07
N LYS A 21 -13.53 -18.20 -5.77
CA LYS A 21 -12.96 -19.15 -6.74
C LYS A 21 -13.83 -19.29 -7.99
N SER A 22 -15.16 -19.46 -7.80
CA SER A 22 -16.12 -19.53 -8.91
C SER A 22 -16.09 -18.26 -9.74
N PHE A 23 -16.11 -17.09 -9.09
CA PHE A 23 -16.09 -15.80 -9.77
C PHE A 23 -14.84 -15.63 -10.66
N ILE A 24 -13.65 -15.95 -10.14
CA ILE A 24 -12.41 -15.91 -10.92
C ILE A 24 -12.49 -16.90 -12.11
N LYS A 25 -12.97 -18.12 -11.87
CA LYS A 25 -13.12 -19.13 -12.92
C LYS A 25 -14.10 -18.68 -14.01
N ASP A 26 -15.20 -18.08 -13.61
CA ASP A 26 -16.22 -17.60 -14.54
C ASP A 26 -15.73 -16.41 -15.35
N ALA A 27 -15.01 -15.47 -14.75
CA ALA A 27 -14.35 -14.38 -15.48
C ALA A 27 -13.42 -14.92 -16.58
N ARG A 28 -12.61 -15.93 -16.26
CA ARG A 28 -11.70 -16.56 -17.23
C ARG A 28 -12.45 -17.33 -18.33
N ARG A 29 -13.54 -18.05 -17.98
CA ARG A 29 -14.39 -18.75 -18.95
C ARG A 29 -15.04 -17.79 -19.95
N HIS A 30 -15.42 -16.61 -19.51
CA HIS A 30 -16.00 -15.57 -20.37
C HIS A 30 -14.95 -14.67 -21.05
N HIS A 31 -13.67 -15.03 -20.96
CA HIS A 31 -12.54 -14.23 -21.51
C HIS A 31 -12.56 -12.77 -21.06
N LYS A 32 -13.02 -12.53 -19.82
CA LYS A 32 -13.06 -11.18 -19.26
C LYS A 32 -11.79 -10.87 -18.47
N LYS A 33 -11.34 -9.63 -18.58
CA LYS A 33 -10.30 -9.10 -17.72
C LYS A 33 -10.84 -8.92 -16.31
N LEU A 34 -10.09 -9.39 -15.33
CA LEU A 34 -10.45 -9.33 -13.93
C LEU A 34 -9.58 -8.32 -13.21
N VAL A 35 -10.20 -7.35 -12.57
CA VAL A 35 -9.50 -6.28 -11.84
C VAL A 35 -9.83 -6.32 -10.35
N TYR A 36 -8.89 -5.89 -9.52
CA TYR A 36 -9.13 -5.59 -8.12
C TYR A 36 -9.38 -4.10 -7.95
N ILE A 37 -10.38 -3.72 -7.17
CA ILE A 37 -10.61 -2.33 -6.74
C ILE A 37 -10.73 -2.29 -5.22
N GLY A 38 -9.86 -1.52 -4.55
CA GLY A 38 -9.88 -1.38 -3.10
C GLY A 38 -9.14 -0.15 -2.61
N PHE A 39 -9.80 0.72 -1.88
CA PHE A 39 -9.19 1.94 -1.33
C PHE A 39 -8.78 1.81 0.14
N GLY A 40 -8.71 0.56 0.64
CA GLY A 40 -8.34 0.30 2.03
C GLY A 40 -9.35 0.85 3.01
N SER A 41 -8.89 1.23 4.19
CA SER A 41 -9.73 1.74 5.28
C SER A 41 -9.91 3.26 5.26
N ILE A 42 -9.89 3.87 4.08
CA ILE A 42 -10.08 5.32 3.94
C ILE A 42 -11.51 5.68 4.30
N VAL A 43 -11.66 6.73 5.11
CA VAL A 43 -12.97 7.33 5.40
C VAL A 43 -13.35 8.23 4.23
N VAL A 44 -14.48 7.94 3.61
CA VAL A 44 -15.03 8.73 2.49
C VAL A 44 -16.33 9.38 2.90
N GLU A 45 -16.61 10.56 2.36
CA GLU A 45 -17.84 11.31 2.69
C GLU A 45 -19.10 10.58 2.25
N ASP A 46 -19.09 10.02 1.05
CA ASP A 46 -20.25 9.32 0.47
C ASP A 46 -19.84 7.94 -0.10
N PRO A 47 -19.92 6.87 0.71
CA PRO A 47 -19.64 5.51 0.27
C PRO A 47 -20.55 5.01 -0.86
N HIS A 48 -21.80 5.47 -0.91
CA HIS A 48 -22.76 5.05 -1.93
C HIS A 48 -22.42 5.64 -3.29
N LYS A 49 -22.04 6.91 -3.32
CA LYS A 49 -21.59 7.58 -4.54
C LYS A 49 -20.35 6.89 -5.13
N ILE A 50 -19.38 6.54 -4.28
CA ILE A 50 -18.17 5.82 -4.73
C ILE A 50 -18.53 4.44 -5.28
N SER A 51 -19.40 3.68 -4.58
CA SER A 51 -19.85 2.38 -5.04
C SER A 51 -20.57 2.47 -6.39
N SER A 52 -21.42 3.49 -6.57
CA SER A 52 -22.12 3.76 -7.83
C SER A 52 -21.15 4.10 -8.97
N VAL A 53 -20.15 4.96 -8.72
CA VAL A 53 -19.12 5.32 -9.70
C VAL A 53 -18.33 4.09 -10.14
N ILE A 54 -17.90 3.25 -9.18
CA ILE A 54 -17.16 2.03 -9.47
C ILE A 54 -18.01 1.08 -10.31
N THR A 55 -19.25 0.83 -9.89
CA THR A 55 -20.17 -0.06 -10.62
C THR A 55 -20.34 0.35 -12.06
N GLN A 56 -20.67 1.62 -12.31
CA GLN A 56 -20.87 2.13 -13.67
C GLN A 56 -19.58 2.10 -14.49
N ALA A 57 -18.43 2.41 -13.87
CA ALA A 57 -17.15 2.38 -14.57
C ALA A 57 -16.72 0.96 -14.97
N VAL A 58 -16.92 -0.03 -14.09
CA VAL A 58 -16.62 -1.45 -14.36
C VAL A 58 -17.46 -1.97 -15.52
N LEU A 59 -18.78 -1.71 -15.48
CA LEU A 59 -19.69 -2.10 -16.56
C LEU A 59 -19.33 -1.43 -17.88
N ARG A 60 -19.04 -0.12 -17.86
CA ARG A 60 -18.63 0.64 -19.05
C ARG A 60 -17.29 0.19 -19.63
N ALA A 61 -16.34 -0.23 -18.79
CA ALA A 61 -15.07 -0.77 -19.23
C ALA A 61 -15.18 -2.22 -19.74
N GLY A 62 -16.26 -2.94 -19.43
CA GLY A 62 -16.49 -4.32 -19.83
C GLY A 62 -15.59 -5.32 -19.11
N VAL A 63 -15.10 -4.99 -17.92
CA VAL A 63 -14.23 -5.83 -17.08
C VAL A 63 -15.01 -6.44 -15.92
N TRP A 64 -14.46 -7.49 -15.32
CA TRP A 64 -14.96 -8.04 -14.07
C TRP A 64 -14.13 -7.50 -12.90
N CYS A 65 -14.75 -7.39 -11.72
CA CYS A 65 -14.16 -6.70 -10.57
C CYS A 65 -14.30 -7.48 -9.26
N VAL A 66 -13.20 -7.69 -8.57
CA VAL A 66 -13.19 -8.03 -7.15
C VAL A 66 -13.09 -6.72 -6.37
N LEU A 67 -14.18 -6.38 -5.66
CA LEU A 67 -14.32 -5.11 -4.94
C LEU A 67 -14.11 -5.30 -3.44
N ASN A 68 -13.13 -4.62 -2.86
CA ASN A 68 -12.95 -4.53 -1.42
C ASN A 68 -13.48 -3.20 -0.89
N LYS A 69 -14.57 -3.26 -0.12
CA LYS A 69 -15.28 -2.09 0.45
C LYS A 69 -14.75 -1.66 1.83
N GLY A 70 -13.47 -1.78 2.11
CA GLY A 70 -12.91 -1.42 3.41
C GLY A 70 -13.29 -0.02 3.93
N TRP A 71 -13.58 0.93 3.03
CA TRP A 71 -14.03 2.29 3.38
C TRP A 71 -15.47 2.36 3.92
N SER A 72 -16.33 1.37 3.67
CA SER A 72 -17.74 1.39 4.09
C SER A 72 -17.98 0.82 5.49
N GLU A 73 -17.06 0.02 6.02
CA GLU A 73 -17.26 -0.74 7.27
C GLU A 73 -17.05 0.10 8.53
N ARG A 74 -16.18 1.10 8.50
CA ARG A 74 -15.88 1.94 9.67
C ARG A 74 -17.02 2.86 10.11
N GLY A 75 -17.94 3.22 9.22
CA GLY A 75 -19.13 4.00 9.54
C GLY A 75 -20.18 3.22 10.33
N LYS A 76 -20.23 1.90 10.20
CA LYS A 76 -21.22 1.03 10.86
C LYS A 76 -20.85 0.69 12.31
N SER A 77 -19.56 0.65 12.67
CA SER A 77 -19.09 0.24 14.00
C SER A 77 -19.43 1.24 15.12
N LYS A 78 -19.62 2.53 14.82
CA LYS A 78 -19.95 3.53 15.84
C LYS A 78 -21.45 3.69 16.13
N ARG A 79 -22.35 3.12 15.29
CA ARG A 79 -23.80 3.22 15.49
C ARG A 79 -24.41 2.03 16.25
N ASN A 80 -23.73 0.89 16.33
CA ASN A 80 -24.27 -0.33 16.96
C ASN A 80 -23.94 -0.52 18.44
N SER A 81 -23.19 0.38 19.08
CA SER A 81 -22.89 0.25 20.51
C SER A 81 -23.91 0.91 21.45
N GLN A 82 -25.05 1.43 20.96
CA GLN A 82 -26.06 2.10 21.80
C GLN A 82 -27.53 1.74 21.49
N ARG A 83 -27.83 0.59 20.89
CA ARG A 83 -29.23 0.15 20.78
C ARG A 83 -29.35 -1.33 21.09
N THR A 84 -29.48 -1.65 22.39
CA THR A 84 -30.35 -2.74 22.86
C THR A 84 -31.75 -2.14 22.93
N ASP A 85 -32.61 -2.37 21.97
CA ASP A 85 -33.98 -2.76 22.20
C ASP A 85 -34.72 -3.14 20.89
N SER A 86 -35.48 -4.17 21.03
CA SER A 86 -36.38 -4.81 20.11
C SER A 86 -37.39 -3.85 19.48
N SER A 87 -37.37 -3.69 18.15
CA SER A 87 -38.55 -3.57 17.29
C SER A 87 -38.13 -3.70 15.84
N GLU A 88 -38.47 -4.80 15.20
CA GLU A 88 -38.37 -5.01 13.77
C GLU A 88 -39.28 -4.02 13.05
N ASN A 89 -38.66 -3.04 12.39
CA ASN A 89 -39.40 -2.11 11.53
C ASN A 89 -39.26 -2.59 10.06
N PRO A 90 -40.35 -2.99 9.37
CA PRO A 90 -40.31 -3.60 8.03
C PRO A 90 -39.92 -2.65 6.88
N ARG A 91 -39.45 -1.43 7.19
CA ARG A 91 -39.09 -0.41 6.20
C ARG A 91 -37.59 -0.07 6.21
N ASP A 92 -36.71 -1.01 6.52
CA ASP A 92 -35.28 -0.80 6.34
C ASP A 92 -34.89 -0.99 4.86
N THR A 93 -35.06 0.08 4.09
CA THR A 93 -34.63 0.17 2.69
C THR A 93 -33.10 0.12 2.53
N SER A 94 -32.33 0.10 3.63
CA SER A 94 -30.86 0.03 3.61
C SER A 94 -30.31 -1.34 3.22
N ARG A 95 -31.13 -2.41 3.32
CA ARG A 95 -30.71 -3.78 2.95
C ARG A 95 -30.76 -4.10 1.46
N LYS A 96 -31.42 -3.28 0.62
CA LYS A 96 -31.55 -3.52 -0.84
C LYS A 96 -30.48 -2.87 -1.73
N MET A 97 -29.57 -2.06 -1.18
CA MET A 97 -28.58 -1.30 -1.98
C MET A 97 -27.20 -1.98 -2.12
N ASP A 98 -27.04 -3.20 -1.66
CA ASP A 98 -25.75 -3.92 -1.73
C ASP A 98 -25.73 -5.03 -2.82
N GLU A 99 -26.72 -5.12 -3.69
CA GLU A 99 -26.67 -6.02 -4.85
C GLU A 99 -25.89 -5.39 -5.99
N PHE A 100 -24.63 -5.84 -6.13
CA PHE A 100 -23.83 -5.52 -7.30
C PHE A 100 -24.24 -6.40 -8.49
N PRO A 101 -24.07 -5.91 -9.72
CA PRO A 101 -24.23 -6.72 -10.92
C PRO A 101 -23.26 -7.92 -10.90
N PRO A 102 -23.56 -8.98 -11.68
CA PRO A 102 -22.78 -10.23 -11.66
C PRO A 102 -21.31 -10.05 -12.01
N GLU A 103 -20.93 -8.96 -12.66
CA GLU A 103 -19.56 -8.60 -13.01
C GLU A 103 -18.75 -8.10 -11.80
N ILE A 104 -19.39 -7.88 -10.65
CA ILE A 104 -18.72 -7.34 -9.46
C ILE A 104 -18.95 -8.25 -8.26
N LEU A 105 -17.87 -8.82 -7.76
CA LEU A 105 -17.86 -9.54 -6.50
C LEU A 105 -17.36 -8.64 -5.38
N SER A 106 -18.28 -8.18 -4.52
CA SER A 106 -17.89 -7.50 -3.28
C SER A 106 -17.48 -8.52 -2.22
N ILE A 107 -16.30 -8.33 -1.66
CA ILE A 107 -15.71 -9.23 -0.68
C ILE A 107 -14.92 -8.42 0.36
N GLY A 108 -14.79 -8.95 1.57
CA GLY A 108 -13.99 -8.37 2.64
C GLY A 108 -12.47 -8.43 2.37
N SER A 109 -11.69 -8.45 3.44
CA SER A 109 -10.22 -8.51 3.32
C SER A 109 -9.76 -9.79 2.63
N ILE A 110 -8.90 -9.63 1.63
CA ILE A 110 -8.25 -10.72 0.89
C ILE A 110 -6.74 -10.45 0.91
N PRO A 111 -5.90 -11.45 1.22
CA PRO A 111 -4.46 -11.32 1.04
C PRO A 111 -4.10 -10.99 -0.41
N HIS A 112 -3.35 -9.92 -0.62
CA HIS A 112 -2.96 -9.47 -1.96
C HIS A 112 -2.05 -10.49 -2.66
N ASP A 113 -1.17 -11.13 -1.93
CA ASP A 113 -0.28 -12.19 -2.42
C ASP A 113 -1.04 -13.43 -2.92
N TRP A 114 -2.25 -13.70 -2.38
CA TRP A 114 -3.12 -14.73 -2.93
C TRP A 114 -3.90 -14.22 -4.17
N LEU A 115 -4.46 -13.02 -4.13
CA LEU A 115 -5.36 -12.51 -5.19
C LEU A 115 -4.60 -12.00 -6.41
N PHE A 116 -3.53 -11.24 -6.21
CA PHE A 116 -2.86 -10.50 -7.28
C PHE A 116 -2.26 -11.38 -8.39
N PRO A 117 -1.72 -12.58 -8.10
CA PRO A 117 -1.30 -13.51 -9.18
C PRO A 117 -2.46 -14.01 -10.08
N ARG A 118 -3.71 -13.75 -9.70
CA ARG A 118 -4.91 -14.31 -10.34
C ARG A 118 -5.76 -13.29 -11.08
N ILE A 119 -5.33 -12.04 -11.09
CA ILE A 119 -6.03 -10.90 -11.72
C ILE A 119 -5.17 -10.23 -12.79
N ASP A 120 -5.76 -9.33 -13.56
CA ASP A 120 -5.09 -8.68 -14.70
C ASP A 120 -4.63 -7.25 -14.38
N ALA A 121 -5.23 -6.57 -13.40
CA ALA A 121 -4.88 -5.20 -13.02
C ALA A 121 -5.41 -4.84 -11.63
N ALA A 122 -4.89 -3.78 -11.03
CA ALA A 122 -5.31 -3.30 -9.72
C ALA A 122 -5.64 -1.80 -9.72
N VAL A 123 -6.65 -1.42 -8.93
CA VAL A 123 -7.01 -0.03 -8.63
C VAL A 123 -7.02 0.15 -7.12
N HIS A 124 -6.22 1.07 -6.62
CA HIS A 124 -6.14 1.31 -5.19
C HIS A 124 -5.77 2.75 -4.83
N HIS A 125 -5.68 3.03 -3.53
CA HIS A 125 -5.41 4.37 -3.01
C HIS A 125 -3.94 4.81 -3.10
N GLY A 126 -3.00 3.89 -3.32
CA GLY A 126 -1.56 4.22 -3.41
C GLY A 126 -0.80 4.12 -2.09
N GLY A 127 -1.32 3.40 -1.10
CA GLY A 127 -0.51 3.07 0.08
C GLY A 127 0.71 2.23 -0.30
N SER A 128 1.87 2.47 0.36
CA SER A 128 3.16 1.84 0.05
C SER A 128 3.08 0.32 -0.08
N GLY A 129 2.47 -0.36 0.90
CA GLY A 129 2.34 -1.82 0.90
C GLY A 129 1.52 -2.36 -0.27
N THR A 130 0.36 -1.73 -0.59
CA THR A 130 -0.50 -2.16 -1.70
C THR A 130 0.17 -1.86 -3.05
N THR A 131 0.85 -0.73 -3.17
CA THR A 131 1.62 -0.38 -4.37
C THR A 131 2.75 -1.38 -4.60
N GLY A 132 3.54 -1.68 -3.55
CA GLY A 132 4.58 -2.69 -3.63
C GLY A 132 4.04 -4.06 -4.02
N ALA A 133 2.91 -4.48 -3.43
CA ALA A 133 2.28 -5.75 -3.76
C ALA A 133 1.79 -5.80 -5.22
N SER A 134 1.09 -4.78 -5.73
CA SER A 134 0.63 -4.75 -7.11
C SER A 134 1.79 -4.77 -8.11
N LEU A 135 2.83 -3.98 -7.87
CA LEU A 135 4.02 -3.94 -8.71
C LEU A 135 4.81 -5.26 -8.66
N LYS A 136 4.97 -5.89 -7.48
CA LYS A 136 5.62 -7.20 -7.33
C LYS A 136 5.03 -8.26 -8.25
N PHE A 137 3.70 -8.25 -8.41
CA PHE A 137 3.01 -9.20 -9.28
C PHE A 137 2.87 -8.73 -10.74
N GLY A 138 3.57 -7.65 -11.11
CA GLY A 138 3.58 -7.13 -12.47
C GLY A 138 2.23 -6.57 -12.91
N LEU A 139 1.35 -6.17 -11.98
CA LEU A 139 0.03 -5.69 -12.30
C LEU A 139 0.07 -4.24 -12.78
N PRO A 140 -0.49 -3.94 -13.96
CA PRO A 140 -0.87 -2.60 -14.33
C PRO A 140 -1.75 -1.97 -13.26
N THR A 141 -1.40 -0.76 -12.81
CA THR A 141 -1.99 -0.21 -11.59
C THR A 141 -2.58 1.18 -11.81
N VAL A 142 -3.83 1.39 -11.37
CA VAL A 142 -4.43 2.73 -11.25
C VAL A 142 -4.37 3.15 -9.79
N ILE A 143 -3.80 4.30 -9.53
CA ILE A 143 -3.77 4.88 -8.18
C ILE A 143 -4.66 6.12 -8.12
N LYS A 144 -5.68 6.09 -7.25
CA LYS A 144 -6.46 7.25 -6.84
C LYS A 144 -5.95 7.71 -5.48
N PRO A 145 -5.08 8.72 -5.41
CA PRO A 145 -4.57 9.22 -4.15
C PRO A 145 -5.64 10.04 -3.40
N PHE A 146 -5.66 9.92 -2.08
CA PHE A 146 -6.52 10.70 -1.20
C PHE A 146 -5.70 11.61 -0.28
N PHE A 147 -4.61 11.12 0.33
CA PHE A 147 -3.76 11.90 1.24
C PHE A 147 -2.34 11.30 1.37
N GLY A 148 -1.46 12.00 2.06
CA GLY A 148 -0.13 11.54 2.45
C GLY A 148 0.79 11.23 1.27
N ASP A 149 1.50 10.12 1.36
CA ASP A 149 2.45 9.60 0.37
C ASP A 149 1.81 9.01 -0.88
N GLN A 150 0.48 8.87 -0.89
CA GLN A 150 -0.25 8.23 -1.99
C GLN A 150 -0.05 8.95 -3.33
N LYS A 151 0.06 10.29 -3.30
CA LYS A 151 0.33 11.09 -4.50
C LYS A 151 1.70 10.81 -5.08
N PHE A 152 2.70 10.59 -4.23
CA PHE A 152 4.03 10.20 -4.66
C PHE A 152 3.99 8.87 -5.44
N TYR A 153 3.33 7.85 -4.88
CA TYR A 153 3.20 6.55 -5.55
C TYR A 153 2.36 6.64 -6.84
N ALA A 154 1.30 7.46 -6.87
CA ALA A 154 0.51 7.68 -8.07
C ALA A 154 1.36 8.25 -9.21
N ASN A 155 2.10 9.32 -8.95
CA ASN A 155 3.01 9.92 -9.93
C ASN A 155 4.09 8.91 -10.34
N ARG A 156 4.63 8.13 -9.38
CA ARG A 156 5.71 7.20 -9.66
C ARG A 156 5.31 6.06 -10.60
N VAL A 157 4.10 5.49 -10.46
CA VAL A 157 3.64 4.44 -11.39
C VAL A 157 3.37 5.01 -12.80
N GLU A 158 2.94 6.27 -12.88
CA GLU A 158 2.73 6.99 -14.14
C GLU A 158 4.08 7.28 -14.83
N ASP A 159 5.06 7.85 -14.12
CA ASP A 159 6.42 8.14 -14.63
C ASP A 159 7.12 6.87 -15.14
N LEU A 160 6.92 5.76 -14.45
CA LEU A 160 7.47 4.46 -14.85
C LEU A 160 6.73 3.84 -16.05
N GLY A 161 5.59 4.39 -16.44
CA GLY A 161 4.74 3.89 -17.52
C GLY A 161 4.10 2.54 -17.22
N CYS A 162 3.96 2.17 -15.95
CA CYS A 162 3.35 0.91 -15.49
C CYS A 162 1.96 1.09 -14.86
N GLY A 163 1.45 2.32 -14.82
CA GLY A 163 0.16 2.63 -14.24
C GLY A 163 -0.34 4.02 -14.59
N ILE A 164 -1.43 4.42 -13.96
CA ILE A 164 -2.14 5.68 -14.18
C ILE A 164 -2.41 6.36 -12.84
N ALA A 165 -2.08 7.65 -12.74
CA ALA A 165 -2.47 8.51 -11.62
C ALA A 165 -3.87 9.08 -11.87
N LEU A 166 -4.88 8.57 -11.16
CA LEU A 166 -6.25 9.02 -11.31
C LEU A 166 -6.50 10.29 -10.49
N LYS A 167 -6.61 11.44 -11.14
CA LYS A 167 -6.84 12.73 -10.47
C LYS A 167 -8.22 12.80 -9.81
N GLU A 168 -9.26 12.43 -10.57
CA GLU A 168 -10.65 12.46 -10.13
C GLU A 168 -11.31 11.09 -10.27
N LEU A 169 -12.13 10.72 -9.28
CA LEU A 169 -12.88 9.47 -9.29
C LEU A 169 -14.27 9.74 -9.88
N THR A 170 -14.37 9.67 -11.21
CA THR A 170 -15.61 9.76 -11.96
C THR A 170 -15.82 8.47 -12.77
N VAL A 171 -17.05 8.25 -13.23
CA VAL A 171 -17.37 7.10 -14.09
C VAL A 171 -16.51 7.10 -15.34
N SER A 172 -16.36 8.26 -15.97
CA SER A 172 -15.62 8.38 -17.23
C SER A 172 -14.13 8.15 -17.03
N SER A 173 -13.52 8.82 -16.03
CA SER A 173 -12.09 8.72 -15.77
C SER A 173 -11.68 7.30 -15.34
N LEU A 174 -12.47 6.69 -14.45
CA LEU A 174 -12.18 5.32 -14.00
C LEU A 174 -12.40 4.30 -15.12
N ALA A 175 -13.48 4.41 -15.90
CA ALA A 175 -13.73 3.50 -17.02
C ALA A 175 -12.62 3.58 -18.07
N SER A 176 -12.16 4.79 -18.41
CA SER A 176 -11.04 4.97 -19.34
C SER A 176 -9.74 4.37 -18.79
N ALA A 177 -9.44 4.61 -17.51
CA ALA A 177 -8.26 4.04 -16.88
C ALA A 177 -8.32 2.50 -16.82
N LEU A 178 -9.48 1.91 -16.47
CA LEU A 178 -9.68 0.45 -16.45
C LEU A 178 -9.45 -0.15 -17.85
N LYS A 179 -9.98 0.49 -18.89
CA LYS A 179 -9.77 0.04 -20.26
C LYS A 179 -8.29 0.11 -20.62
N GLU A 180 -7.63 1.21 -20.33
CA GLU A 180 -6.22 1.43 -20.65
C GLU A 180 -5.31 0.38 -19.98
N ILE A 181 -5.44 0.16 -18.65
CA ILE A 181 -4.59 -0.80 -17.92
C ILE A 181 -4.85 -2.26 -18.28
N THR A 182 -5.99 -2.56 -18.93
CA THR A 182 -6.34 -3.94 -19.32
C THR A 182 -6.14 -4.23 -20.80
N THR A 183 -5.87 -3.21 -21.63
CA THR A 183 -5.71 -3.36 -23.10
C THR A 183 -4.39 -2.81 -23.63
N ASN A 184 -3.72 -1.89 -22.94
CA ASN A 184 -2.45 -1.32 -23.38
C ASN A 184 -1.29 -2.28 -23.14
N ASN A 185 -0.84 -2.97 -24.19
CA ASN A 185 0.26 -3.94 -24.10
C ASN A 185 1.57 -3.32 -23.61
N ARG A 186 1.87 -2.07 -23.98
CA ARG A 186 3.10 -1.39 -23.54
C ARG A 186 3.10 -1.18 -22.03
N LEU A 187 1.97 -0.76 -21.47
CA LEU A 187 1.80 -0.55 -20.04
C LEU A 187 1.92 -1.87 -19.28
N MET A 188 1.28 -2.93 -19.79
CA MET A 188 1.37 -4.28 -19.19
C MET A 188 2.80 -4.83 -19.21
N GLN A 189 3.54 -4.66 -20.31
CA GLN A 189 4.94 -5.08 -20.41
C GLN A 189 5.84 -4.30 -19.42
N LYS A 190 5.59 -3.00 -19.25
CA LYS A 190 6.33 -2.19 -18.27
C LYS A 190 6.04 -2.63 -16.85
N ALA A 191 4.78 -2.90 -16.51
CA ALA A 191 4.40 -3.39 -15.19
C ALA A 191 5.09 -4.74 -14.89
N GLU A 192 5.08 -5.69 -15.84
CA GLU A 192 5.74 -6.99 -15.67
C GLU A 192 7.27 -6.85 -15.54
N ALA A 193 7.90 -5.98 -16.33
CA ALA A 193 9.34 -5.72 -16.22
C ALA A 193 9.72 -5.21 -14.82
N ILE A 194 8.95 -4.26 -14.28
CA ILE A 194 9.15 -3.74 -12.92
C ILE A 194 8.90 -4.84 -11.88
N GLY A 195 7.82 -5.62 -12.04
CA GLY A 195 7.54 -6.75 -11.17
C GLY A 195 8.68 -7.76 -11.13
N SER A 196 9.27 -8.07 -12.29
CA SER A 196 10.45 -8.94 -12.39
C SER A 196 11.67 -8.38 -11.63
N MET A 197 11.88 -7.07 -11.64
CA MET A 197 12.95 -6.44 -10.87
C MET A 197 12.68 -6.53 -9.37
N ILE A 198 11.47 -6.17 -8.93
CA ILE A 198 11.07 -6.20 -7.52
C ILE A 198 11.16 -7.63 -6.93
N ARG A 199 10.77 -8.65 -7.70
CA ARG A 199 10.87 -10.06 -7.25
C ARG A 199 12.31 -10.54 -7.03
N LYS A 200 13.30 -9.87 -7.59
CA LYS A 200 14.73 -10.15 -7.38
C LYS A 200 15.31 -9.42 -6.18
N GLU A 201 14.59 -8.48 -5.59
CA GLU A 201 15.03 -7.74 -4.43
C GLU A 201 14.94 -8.59 -3.15
N ASN A 202 15.97 -8.50 -2.32
CA ASN A 202 16.01 -9.10 -0.99
C ASN A 202 15.88 -8.01 0.08
N GLY A 203 14.81 -7.19 -0.01
CA GLY A 203 14.66 -5.95 0.77
C GLY A 203 14.84 -6.13 2.27
N VAL A 204 14.27 -7.18 2.86
CA VAL A 204 14.39 -7.45 4.31
C VAL A 204 15.83 -7.80 4.68
N GLN A 205 16.49 -8.69 3.93
CA GLN A 205 17.88 -9.08 4.19
C GLN A 205 18.84 -7.91 3.98
N ASN A 206 18.62 -7.12 2.95
CA ASN A 206 19.39 -5.91 2.70
C ASN A 206 19.22 -4.89 3.83
N ALA A 207 18.01 -4.74 4.37
CA ALA A 207 17.75 -3.86 5.52
C ALA A 207 18.46 -4.34 6.78
N ILE A 208 18.41 -5.64 7.07
CA ILE A 208 19.10 -6.25 8.20
C ILE A 208 20.61 -6.01 8.06
N ALA A 209 21.19 -6.30 6.89
CA ALA A 209 22.61 -6.09 6.63
C ALA A 209 23.03 -4.61 6.81
N ALA A 210 22.21 -3.68 6.29
CA ALA A 210 22.45 -2.24 6.45
C ALA A 210 22.42 -1.81 7.92
N ILE A 211 21.41 -2.25 8.70
CA ILE A 211 21.31 -1.94 10.12
C ILE A 211 22.54 -2.44 10.89
N TYR A 212 22.95 -3.69 10.68
CA TYR A 212 24.12 -4.23 11.37
C TYR A 212 25.42 -3.53 10.96
N SER A 213 25.56 -3.14 9.69
CA SER A 213 26.71 -2.36 9.21
C SER A 213 26.79 -0.99 9.91
N GLU A 214 25.67 -0.27 9.97
CA GLU A 214 25.59 1.04 10.64
C GLU A 214 25.80 0.93 12.15
N MET A 215 25.28 -0.10 12.80
CA MET A 215 25.55 -0.36 14.22
C MET A 215 27.04 -0.61 14.50
N LYS A 216 27.72 -1.39 13.64
CA LYS A 216 29.16 -1.63 13.73
C LYS A 216 29.95 -0.34 13.55
N TYR A 217 29.57 0.47 12.56
CA TYR A 217 30.16 1.77 12.32
C TYR A 217 29.99 2.73 13.50
N ALA A 218 28.78 2.87 14.02
CA ALA A 218 28.47 3.70 15.18
C ALA A 218 29.25 3.27 16.42
N LYS A 219 29.38 1.96 16.66
CA LYS A 219 30.18 1.41 17.77
C LYS A 219 31.68 1.77 17.60
N ASN A 220 32.23 1.63 16.43
CA ASN A 220 33.60 1.99 16.15
C ASN A 220 33.84 3.50 16.32
N LEU A 221 32.90 4.33 15.84
CA LEU A 221 32.97 5.78 15.99
C LEU A 221 32.95 6.20 17.47
N SER A 222 32.09 5.56 18.29
CA SER A 222 32.01 5.84 19.73
C SER A 222 33.32 5.44 20.45
N LEU A 223 33.94 4.33 20.04
CA LEU A 223 35.23 3.90 20.60
C LEU A 223 36.36 4.84 20.18
N GLN A 224 36.36 5.35 18.97
CA GLN A 224 37.33 6.35 18.51
C GLN A 224 37.19 7.66 19.28
N LYS A 225 35.95 8.16 19.46
CA LYS A 225 35.68 9.37 20.27
C LYS A 225 36.15 9.21 21.71
N ARG A 226 35.91 8.05 22.36
CA ARG A 226 36.41 7.78 23.71
C ARG A 226 37.95 7.78 23.76
N ARG A 227 38.63 7.21 22.75
CA ARG A 227 40.10 7.21 22.70
C ARG A 227 40.67 8.61 22.53
N VAL A 228 40.01 9.47 21.75
CA VAL A 228 40.44 10.88 21.56
C VAL A 228 40.23 11.65 22.86
N SER A 229 39.06 11.50 23.55
CA SER A 229 38.83 12.16 24.82
C SER A 229 39.82 11.74 25.92
N VAL A 230 40.12 10.44 26.03
CA VAL A 230 41.15 9.98 26.99
C VAL A 230 42.55 10.52 26.66
N ALA A 231 42.89 10.58 25.35
CA ALA A 231 44.19 11.13 24.95
C ALA A 231 44.28 12.67 25.15
N ASP A 232 43.14 13.37 25.13
CA ASP A 232 43.07 14.81 25.45
C ASP A 232 43.09 15.04 26.96
N ASP A 233 42.45 14.19 27.77
CA ASP A 233 42.53 14.22 29.24
C ASP A 233 43.94 13.96 29.74
N ASP A 234 44.63 12.97 29.17
CA ASP A 234 46.05 12.69 29.49
C ASP A 234 46.95 13.89 29.11
N LYS A 235 46.62 14.64 28.06
CA LYS A 235 47.38 15.86 27.69
C LYS A 235 47.02 17.05 28.60
N VAL A 236 45.82 17.10 29.15
CA VAL A 236 45.39 18.13 30.11
C VAL A 236 46.05 17.91 31.46
N GLU A 237 46.18 16.66 31.95
CA GLU A 237 46.93 16.36 33.17
C GLU A 237 48.43 16.74 33.06
N CYS A 238 49.05 16.49 31.91
CA CYS A 238 50.46 16.93 31.66
C CYS A 238 50.64 18.45 31.55
N LYS A 239 49.54 19.22 31.32
CA LYS A 239 49.59 20.70 31.23
C LYS A 239 49.21 21.42 32.51
N LEU A 240 48.51 20.73 33.45
CA LEU A 240 48.08 21.30 34.71
C LEU A 240 49.21 21.51 35.71
N ASP A 241 50.38 20.91 35.50
CA ASP A 241 51.60 21.15 36.30
C ASP A 241 52.39 22.42 35.92
N GLU A 242 51.99 23.14 34.86
CA GLU A 242 52.74 24.34 34.38
C GLU A 242 51.95 25.63 34.29
N VAL A 243 50.68 25.72 34.65
CA VAL A 243 49.91 27.00 34.57
C VAL A 243 49.15 27.28 35.85
N THR A 244 49.80 27.84 36.83
CA THR A 244 49.16 28.72 37.81
C THR A 244 49.13 30.13 37.23
N SER A 245 47.91 30.65 37.14
CA SER A 245 47.46 32.05 37.03
C SER A 245 46.81 32.44 35.70
N GLU A 246 45.66 32.96 35.95
CA GLU A 246 44.88 34.02 35.32
C GLU A 246 43.75 33.65 34.37
N ASP A 247 42.58 34.03 34.84
CA ASP A 247 41.32 34.38 34.16
C ASP A 247 40.42 33.24 33.73
N GLY A 248 39.34 33.13 34.56
CA GLY A 248 38.20 32.27 34.37
C GLY A 248 37.32 32.67 33.18
N GLU A 249 36.91 31.68 32.46
CA GLU A 249 35.55 31.55 31.93
C GLU A 249 35.35 30.14 31.33
N SER A 250 34.48 29.36 31.99
CA SER A 250 34.08 28.03 31.51
C SER A 250 32.96 28.18 30.49
N TRP A 251 33.15 27.64 29.27
CA TRP A 251 32.06 27.40 28.33
C TRP A 251 31.81 25.88 28.24
N LEU A 252 30.74 25.45 28.85
CA LEU A 252 30.13 24.16 28.61
C LEU A 252 29.45 24.21 27.23
N LEU A 253 29.90 23.39 26.29
CA LEU A 253 29.14 23.03 25.11
C LEU A 253 28.49 21.67 25.33
N VAL A 254 27.16 21.67 25.31
CA VAL A 254 26.27 20.53 25.30
C VAL A 254 26.36 19.80 23.95
#